data_703bef0797c9d5c20d054bf41ef206ea
#
_entry.id   703bef0797c9d5c20d054bf41ef206ea
#
_cell.length_a   1.000
_cell.length_b   1.000
_cell.length_c   1.000
_cell.angle_alpha   90.00
_cell.angle_beta   90.00
_cell.angle_gamma   90.00
#
_symmetry.space_group_name_H-M   'P 1'
#
loop_
_entity.id
_entity.type
_entity.pdbx_description
1 polymer ?
#
loop_
_entity_poly.entity_id
_entity_poly.type
_entity_poly.pdbx_seq_one_letter_code
_entity_poly.pdbx_strand_id
1 'polypeptide(L)'
;MTESPSPSAEAAAASRAPVGLFEAFLFWLKLGFISFGGPAGQIAIMHQELVERRRWISEKRFLHALNYCMVLPGPEAQQLATYIGWLMHRTWGGVIAGGLFVLPSLFVLIGLSWLYVAFGEVPVVAGLFYGIKPAVTAIVVHAAHRIGSRALKNGWLWAIAAASFVAIFALNLPFPLIVLAAAVIGYIGGRLLPGKFALGGGHGAAKTSYGPALIDDDTPTPEHARFRWPHLLRLCVIGAALWLLPMGLLAAAFGWQGTLTQMGWFFTKAALLTFGGAYAVLPYVYQGAVGHYGWLSPTQMIDGLALGETTPGPLIMVVAFVGFVGGYVHPMFGADHPFLAGAVAASLVTWFTFLPSFLFILAGGPLVESTHNELKFTAPLTGITAAVVGVILNLALFFGYHVLWPQGFSGAFDWPSALIAVAAAVALFRFKRGVIQVLFACALAGLAVHLLRG
;
A
#
# COMPACT_ATOMS: atom_id res chain seq x y z
N MET A 1 -39.77 30.09 -0.60
CA MET A 1 -39.02 31.03 -1.44
C MET A 1 -37.69 30.38 -1.70
N THR A 2 -37.54 29.73 -2.85
CA THR A 2 -36.29 29.13 -3.34
C THR A 2 -35.51 30.23 -4.04
N GLU A 3 -34.45 30.71 -3.40
CA GLU A 3 -33.52 31.62 -4.06
C GLU A 3 -32.87 30.92 -5.28
N SER A 4 -33.14 31.45 -6.45
CA SER A 4 -32.45 31.07 -7.68
C SER A 4 -30.95 31.42 -7.53
N PRO A 5 -30.00 30.54 -7.90
CA PRO A 5 -28.58 30.88 -7.84
C PRO A 5 -28.29 32.09 -8.70
N SER A 6 -27.45 32.99 -8.20
CA SER A 6 -27.09 34.21 -8.89
C SER A 6 -26.39 33.90 -10.23
N PRO A 7 -26.69 34.65 -11.31
CA PRO A 7 -26.09 34.45 -12.65
C PRO A 7 -24.56 34.45 -12.66
N SER A 8 -23.92 35.06 -11.66
CA SER A 8 -22.46 35.07 -11.48
C SER A 8 -21.86 33.76 -11.05
N ALA A 9 -22.62 32.91 -10.34
CA ALA A 9 -22.15 31.58 -9.90
C ALA A 9 -22.20 30.56 -11.05
N GLU A 10 -23.24 30.62 -11.89
CA GLU A 10 -23.35 29.79 -13.10
C GLU A 10 -22.29 30.19 -14.15
N ALA A 11 -22.01 31.46 -14.34
CA ALA A 11 -20.96 31.96 -15.24
C ALA A 11 -19.56 31.58 -14.75
N ALA A 12 -19.30 31.51 -13.43
CA ALA A 12 -18.03 31.08 -12.85
C ALA A 12 -17.80 29.56 -12.97
N ALA A 13 -18.86 28.76 -12.93
CA ALA A 13 -18.79 27.31 -13.17
C ALA A 13 -18.56 26.97 -14.66
N ALA A 14 -19.11 27.79 -15.58
CA ALA A 14 -18.97 27.59 -17.04
C ALA A 14 -17.59 27.98 -17.60
N SER A 15 -16.68 28.56 -16.83
CA SER A 15 -15.43 29.16 -17.36
C SER A 15 -14.14 28.42 -17.06
N ARG A 16 -14.16 27.24 -16.42
CA ARG A 16 -12.91 26.46 -16.25
C ARG A 16 -12.68 25.59 -17.47
N ALA A 17 -11.63 25.91 -18.22
CA ALA A 17 -11.19 25.08 -19.34
C ALA A 17 -10.90 23.63 -18.84
N PRO A 18 -11.28 22.60 -19.61
CA PRO A 18 -10.97 21.22 -19.26
C PRO A 18 -9.46 21.05 -19.13
N VAL A 19 -9.01 20.38 -18.06
CA VAL A 19 -7.59 20.08 -17.84
C VAL A 19 -7.08 19.20 -18.97
N GLY A 20 -6.02 19.64 -19.65
CA GLY A 20 -5.41 18.86 -20.72
C GLY A 20 -4.73 17.58 -20.19
N LEU A 21 -4.71 16.52 -21.00
CA LEU A 21 -4.07 15.25 -20.61
C LEU A 21 -2.58 15.42 -20.27
N PHE A 22 -1.87 16.34 -20.95
CA PHE A 22 -0.46 16.62 -20.68
C PHE A 22 -0.25 17.34 -19.33
N GLU A 23 -1.14 18.28 -18.99
CA GLU A 23 -1.12 18.94 -17.68
C GLU A 23 -1.37 17.91 -16.55
N ALA A 24 -2.36 17.04 -16.75
CA ALA A 24 -2.64 15.95 -15.82
C ALA A 24 -1.45 14.99 -15.71
N PHE A 25 -0.79 14.64 -16.81
CA PHE A 25 0.42 13.80 -16.81
C PHE A 25 1.53 14.42 -15.95
N LEU A 26 1.85 15.69 -16.15
CA LEU A 26 2.88 16.39 -15.36
C LEU A 26 2.52 16.45 -13.87
N PHE A 27 1.25 16.64 -13.57
CA PHE A 27 0.76 16.64 -12.20
C PHE A 27 0.94 15.26 -11.55
N TRP A 28 0.49 14.17 -12.20
CA TRP A 28 0.61 12.81 -11.67
C TRP A 28 2.07 12.36 -11.55
N LEU A 29 2.92 12.75 -12.49
CA LEU A 29 4.35 12.50 -12.42
C LEU A 29 4.97 13.19 -11.20
N LYS A 30 4.69 14.49 -11.01
CA LYS A 30 5.13 15.22 -9.81
C LYS A 30 4.64 14.56 -8.54
N LEU A 31 3.36 14.17 -8.50
CA LEU A 31 2.75 13.52 -7.35
C LEU A 31 3.47 12.21 -7.01
N GLY A 32 3.81 11.39 -8.01
CA GLY A 32 4.56 10.16 -7.83
C GLY A 32 5.90 10.35 -7.11
N PHE A 33 6.61 11.46 -7.38
CA PHE A 33 7.88 11.78 -6.72
C PHE A 33 7.75 12.39 -5.33
N ILE A 34 6.63 13.07 -5.01
CA ILE A 34 6.46 13.74 -3.72
C ILE A 34 5.54 13.00 -2.74
N SER A 35 5.01 11.84 -3.13
CA SER A 35 4.06 11.07 -2.34
C SER A 35 4.77 10.22 -1.28
N PHE A 36 5.11 10.84 -0.15
CA PHE A 36 5.70 10.20 1.02
C PHE A 36 4.69 10.05 2.16
N GLY A 37 5.06 9.27 3.19
CA GLY A 37 4.31 9.21 4.46
C GLY A 37 3.19 8.18 4.51
N GLY A 38 3.23 7.19 3.63
CA GLY A 38 2.25 6.11 3.55
C GLY A 38 0.87 6.57 3.05
N PRO A 39 -0.17 5.69 3.06
CA PRO A 39 -1.45 5.98 2.42
C PRO A 39 -2.12 7.27 2.92
N ALA A 40 -2.11 7.51 4.23
CA ALA A 40 -2.75 8.69 4.80
C ALA A 40 -2.08 10.01 4.37
N GLY A 41 -0.74 10.04 4.31
CA GLY A 41 0.00 11.21 3.83
C GLY A 41 -0.23 11.46 2.34
N GLN A 42 -0.23 10.41 1.54
CA GLN A 42 -0.46 10.45 0.10
C GLN A 42 -1.86 10.94 -0.23
N ILE A 43 -2.89 10.42 0.46
CA ILE A 43 -4.28 10.87 0.32
C ILE A 43 -4.42 12.34 0.74
N ALA A 44 -3.76 12.77 1.82
CA ALA A 44 -3.77 14.17 2.25
C ALA A 44 -3.14 15.11 1.21
N ILE A 45 -2.02 14.71 0.58
CA ILE A 45 -1.40 15.48 -0.51
C ILE A 45 -2.35 15.56 -1.72
N MET A 46 -2.97 14.44 -2.12
CA MET A 46 -3.96 14.44 -3.20
C MET A 46 -5.15 15.33 -2.88
N HIS A 47 -5.68 15.27 -1.66
CA HIS A 47 -6.77 16.13 -1.22
C HIS A 47 -6.39 17.61 -1.32
N GLN A 48 -5.25 17.98 -0.75
CA GLN A 48 -4.78 19.36 -0.78
C GLN A 48 -4.59 19.88 -2.22
N GLU A 49 -4.00 19.08 -3.09
CA GLU A 49 -3.72 19.51 -4.46
C GLU A 49 -4.98 19.48 -5.35
N LEU A 50 -5.79 18.43 -5.29
CA LEU A 50 -6.91 18.22 -6.20
C LEU A 50 -8.20 18.92 -5.75
N VAL A 51 -8.44 18.96 -4.44
CA VAL A 51 -9.65 19.54 -3.87
C VAL A 51 -9.44 20.99 -3.45
N GLU A 52 -8.38 21.29 -2.68
CA GLU A 52 -8.20 22.62 -2.11
C GLU A 52 -7.57 23.62 -3.10
N ARG A 53 -6.50 23.23 -3.81
CA ARG A 53 -5.73 24.14 -4.65
C ARG A 53 -6.21 24.19 -6.09
N ARG A 54 -6.24 23.03 -6.77
CA ARG A 54 -6.55 22.95 -8.20
C ARG A 54 -8.03 22.90 -8.50
N ARG A 55 -8.84 22.47 -7.57
CA ARG A 55 -10.29 22.34 -7.72
C ARG A 55 -10.68 21.43 -8.90
N TRP A 56 -9.92 20.34 -9.09
CA TRP A 56 -10.23 19.38 -10.14
C TRP A 56 -11.42 18.49 -9.76
N ILE A 57 -11.61 18.24 -8.45
CA ILE A 57 -12.71 17.45 -7.93
C ILE A 57 -13.28 18.08 -6.64
N SER A 58 -14.59 17.97 -6.42
CA SER A 58 -15.24 18.44 -5.19
C SER A 58 -14.85 17.55 -3.99
N GLU A 59 -14.96 18.12 -2.80
CA GLU A 59 -14.74 17.40 -1.53
C GLU A 59 -15.59 16.12 -1.44
N LYS A 60 -16.87 16.23 -1.75
CA LYS A 60 -17.82 15.12 -1.66
C LYS A 60 -17.47 14.00 -2.66
N ARG A 61 -17.14 14.34 -3.90
CA ARG A 61 -16.75 13.37 -4.91
C ARG A 61 -15.40 12.71 -4.57
N PHE A 62 -14.47 13.46 -4.02
CA PHE A 62 -13.18 12.93 -3.55
C PHE A 62 -13.39 11.91 -2.41
N LEU A 63 -14.19 12.25 -1.41
CA LEU A 63 -14.51 11.35 -0.30
C LEU A 63 -15.28 10.11 -0.76
N HIS A 64 -16.19 10.26 -1.74
CA HIS A 64 -16.89 9.12 -2.35
C HIS A 64 -15.91 8.16 -3.04
N ALA A 65 -14.99 8.69 -3.85
CA ALA A 65 -13.93 7.91 -4.49
C ALA A 65 -13.04 7.21 -3.45
N LEU A 66 -12.63 7.93 -2.41
CA LEU A 66 -11.82 7.38 -1.33
C LEU A 66 -12.53 6.23 -0.59
N ASN A 67 -13.79 6.40 -0.23
CA ASN A 67 -14.58 5.37 0.44
C ASN A 67 -14.67 4.09 -0.42
N TYR A 68 -14.81 4.23 -1.73
CA TYR A 68 -14.78 3.09 -2.64
C TYR A 68 -13.40 2.39 -2.63
N CYS A 69 -12.31 3.13 -2.76
CA CYS A 69 -10.97 2.57 -2.74
C CYS A 69 -10.66 1.84 -1.42
N MET A 70 -11.18 2.32 -0.29
CA MET A 70 -10.99 1.68 1.02
C MET A 70 -11.68 0.31 1.15
N VAL A 71 -12.66 0.01 0.31
CA VAL A 71 -13.39 -1.29 0.29
C VAL A 71 -12.69 -2.32 -0.59
N LEU A 72 -11.92 -1.87 -1.57
CA LEU A 72 -11.24 -2.73 -2.52
C LEU A 72 -9.93 -3.31 -1.95
N PRO A 73 -9.54 -4.52 -2.35
CA PRO A 73 -8.19 -4.97 -2.08
C PRO A 73 -7.18 -4.19 -2.93
N GLY A 74 -6.07 -3.76 -2.30
CA GLY A 74 -5.01 -3.05 -2.98
C GLY A 74 -4.57 -1.75 -2.28
N PRO A 75 -3.62 -1.01 -2.88
CA PRO A 75 -3.10 0.24 -2.33
C PRO A 75 -4.08 1.40 -2.56
N GLU A 76 -4.79 1.82 -1.50
CA GLU A 76 -5.86 2.83 -1.52
C GLU A 76 -5.47 4.14 -2.24
N ALA A 77 -4.27 4.65 -1.97
CA ALA A 77 -3.81 5.91 -2.57
C ALA A 77 -3.58 5.80 -4.08
N GLN A 78 -3.03 4.67 -4.55
CA GLN A 78 -2.85 4.40 -5.98
C GLN A 78 -4.21 4.19 -6.66
N GLN A 79 -5.12 3.48 -6.02
CA GLN A 79 -6.48 3.28 -6.51
C GLN A 79 -7.22 4.62 -6.63
N LEU A 80 -7.08 5.50 -5.65
CA LEU A 80 -7.68 6.84 -5.67
C LEU A 80 -7.11 7.68 -6.82
N ALA A 81 -5.78 7.66 -7.03
CA ALA A 81 -5.16 8.33 -8.17
C ALA A 81 -5.70 7.78 -9.50
N THR A 82 -5.80 6.46 -9.63
CA THR A 82 -6.36 5.79 -10.82
C THR A 82 -7.81 6.20 -11.04
N TYR A 83 -8.63 6.23 -9.99
CA TYR A 83 -10.05 6.58 -10.05
C TYR A 83 -10.25 8.03 -10.53
N ILE A 84 -9.55 8.98 -9.90
CA ILE A 84 -9.67 10.41 -10.27
C ILE A 84 -9.14 10.64 -11.68
N GLY A 85 -7.99 10.05 -12.04
CA GLY A 85 -7.45 10.10 -13.39
C GLY A 85 -8.42 9.52 -14.44
N TRP A 86 -9.07 8.40 -14.14
CA TRP A 86 -10.11 7.79 -14.97
C TRP A 86 -11.35 8.67 -15.10
N LEU A 87 -11.80 9.25 -14.03
CA LEU A 87 -12.97 10.14 -14.03
C LEU A 87 -12.71 11.38 -14.92
N MET A 88 -11.48 11.94 -14.89
CA MET A 88 -11.07 13.10 -15.67
C MET A 88 -10.81 12.77 -17.16
N HIS A 89 -10.09 11.70 -17.45
CA HIS A 89 -9.56 11.41 -18.79
C HIS A 89 -9.78 9.95 -19.24
N ARG A 90 -10.89 9.34 -18.84
CA ARG A 90 -11.27 7.97 -19.23
C ARG A 90 -10.19 6.93 -18.81
N THR A 91 -10.18 5.77 -19.45
CA THR A 91 -9.25 4.67 -19.14
C THR A 91 -7.78 5.09 -19.17
N TRP A 92 -7.37 5.86 -20.17
CA TRP A 92 -5.98 6.34 -20.26
C TRP A 92 -5.59 7.28 -19.13
N GLY A 93 -6.51 8.16 -18.69
CA GLY A 93 -6.26 9.00 -17.52
C GLY A 93 -6.03 8.18 -16.26
N GLY A 94 -6.81 7.13 -16.04
CA GLY A 94 -6.61 6.21 -14.92
C GLY A 94 -5.30 5.44 -14.99
N VAL A 95 -4.95 4.91 -16.18
CA VAL A 95 -3.68 4.20 -16.39
C VAL A 95 -2.48 5.12 -16.17
N ILE A 96 -2.52 6.33 -16.69
CA ILE A 96 -1.45 7.33 -16.52
C ILE A 96 -1.32 7.72 -15.05
N ALA A 97 -2.42 8.08 -14.39
CA ALA A 97 -2.39 8.54 -13.01
C ALA A 97 -1.88 7.45 -12.06
N GLY A 98 -2.45 6.25 -12.13
CA GLY A 98 -2.03 5.12 -11.30
C GLY A 98 -0.64 4.61 -11.64
N GLY A 99 -0.26 4.59 -12.92
CA GLY A 99 1.07 4.19 -13.39
C GLY A 99 2.16 5.16 -12.91
N LEU A 100 1.96 6.47 -13.10
CA LEU A 100 2.90 7.49 -12.65
C LEU A 100 2.99 7.60 -11.12
N PHE A 101 2.00 7.11 -10.39
CA PHE A 101 2.05 7.01 -8.94
C PHE A 101 2.97 5.87 -8.46
N VAL A 102 3.20 4.85 -9.30
CA VAL A 102 3.98 3.64 -8.98
C VAL A 102 5.37 3.66 -9.60
N LEU A 103 5.48 4.07 -10.87
CA LEU A 103 6.72 3.95 -11.65
C LEU A 103 7.94 4.65 -11.04
N PRO A 104 7.84 5.90 -10.49
CA PRO A 104 8.99 6.52 -9.84
C PRO A 104 9.55 5.67 -8.71
N SER A 105 8.67 5.09 -7.88
CA SER A 105 9.05 4.20 -6.79
C SER A 105 9.73 2.93 -7.29
N LEU A 106 9.25 2.34 -8.37
CA LEU A 106 9.85 1.14 -8.97
C LEU A 106 11.30 1.40 -9.38
N PHE A 107 11.55 2.47 -10.13
CA PHE A 107 12.91 2.80 -10.57
C PHE A 107 13.85 3.13 -9.40
N VAL A 108 13.36 3.92 -8.44
CA VAL A 108 14.14 4.24 -7.23
C VAL A 108 14.46 2.97 -6.44
N LEU A 109 13.49 2.08 -6.24
CA LEU A 109 13.71 0.84 -5.50
C LEU A 109 14.61 -0.14 -6.25
N ILE A 110 14.53 -0.26 -7.57
CA ILE A 110 15.50 -1.05 -8.34
C ILE A 110 16.92 -0.54 -8.09
N GLY A 111 17.13 0.78 -8.18
CA GLY A 111 18.45 1.40 -7.93
C GLY A 111 18.93 1.20 -6.48
N LEU A 112 18.06 1.44 -5.49
CA LEU A 112 18.40 1.25 -4.07
C LEU A 112 18.63 -0.21 -3.71
N SER A 113 17.84 -1.13 -4.29
CA SER A 113 18.02 -2.57 -4.08
C SER A 113 19.35 -3.06 -4.66
N TRP A 114 19.72 -2.53 -5.83
CA TRP A 114 21.01 -2.82 -6.41
C TRP A 114 22.16 -2.29 -5.54
N LEU A 115 22.07 -1.03 -5.08
CA LEU A 115 23.06 -0.47 -4.15
C LEU A 115 23.15 -1.30 -2.86
N TYR A 116 22.02 -1.77 -2.35
CA TYR A 116 21.96 -2.61 -1.16
C TYR A 116 22.69 -3.93 -1.34
N VAL A 117 22.42 -4.67 -2.43
CA VAL A 117 23.07 -5.98 -2.65
C VAL A 117 24.53 -5.86 -3.11
N ALA A 118 24.90 -4.78 -3.82
CA ALA A 118 26.25 -4.57 -4.32
C ALA A 118 27.20 -3.97 -3.26
N PHE A 119 26.69 -3.11 -2.36
CA PHE A 119 27.51 -2.34 -1.43
C PHE A 119 27.04 -2.50 0.03
N GLY A 120 26.16 -3.43 0.34
CA GLY A 120 25.60 -3.62 1.69
C GLY A 120 26.66 -3.96 2.74
N GLU A 121 27.77 -4.56 2.36
CA GLU A 121 28.88 -4.91 3.25
C GLU A 121 29.89 -3.75 3.46
N VAL A 122 29.78 -2.65 2.70
CA VAL A 122 30.63 -1.48 2.90
C VAL A 122 30.33 -0.89 4.28
N PRO A 123 31.34 -0.63 5.15
CA PRO A 123 31.14 -0.23 6.54
C PRO A 123 30.16 0.93 6.76
N VAL A 124 30.19 1.93 5.87
CA VAL A 124 29.28 3.08 5.94
C VAL A 124 27.82 2.63 5.66
N VAL A 125 27.60 1.79 4.65
CA VAL A 125 26.28 1.29 4.28
C VAL A 125 25.75 0.36 5.39
N ALA A 126 26.57 -0.58 5.83
CA ALA A 126 26.24 -1.49 6.94
C ALA A 126 25.87 -0.71 8.22
N GLY A 127 26.61 0.34 8.55
CA GLY A 127 26.33 1.19 9.69
C GLY A 127 25.01 1.97 9.58
N LEU A 128 24.67 2.47 8.40
CA LEU A 128 23.39 3.10 8.14
C LEU A 128 22.23 2.11 8.35
N PHE A 129 22.31 0.92 7.75
CA PHE A 129 21.28 -0.13 7.92
C PHE A 129 21.21 -0.66 9.35
N TYR A 130 22.33 -0.69 10.08
CA TYR A 130 22.33 -1.05 11.49
C TYR A 130 21.40 -0.14 12.32
N GLY A 131 21.40 1.17 12.08
CA GLY A 131 20.50 2.10 12.77
C GLY A 131 19.07 2.10 12.24
N ILE A 132 18.88 1.79 10.96
CA ILE A 132 17.57 1.76 10.32
C ILE A 132 16.71 0.59 10.84
N LYS A 133 17.27 -0.60 11.04
CA LYS A 133 16.55 -1.80 11.47
C LYS A 133 15.73 -1.61 12.77
N PRO A 134 16.31 -1.10 13.87
CA PRO A 134 15.53 -0.82 15.08
C PRO A 134 14.44 0.25 14.88
N ALA A 135 14.71 1.25 14.03
CA ALA A 135 13.70 2.26 13.70
C ALA A 135 12.50 1.65 12.97
N VAL A 136 12.72 0.71 12.03
CA VAL A 136 11.65 0.00 11.31
C VAL A 136 10.78 -0.79 12.29
N THR A 137 11.38 -1.47 13.27
CA THR A 137 10.63 -2.15 14.32
C THR A 137 9.68 -1.18 15.05
N ALA A 138 10.17 0.00 15.46
CA ALA A 138 9.35 1.02 16.08
C ALA A 138 8.25 1.56 15.15
N ILE A 139 8.54 1.71 13.85
CA ILE A 139 7.58 2.15 12.83
C ILE A 139 6.45 1.13 12.67
N VAL A 140 6.75 -0.17 12.64
CA VAL A 140 5.73 -1.23 12.52
C VAL A 140 4.85 -1.28 13.77
N VAL A 141 5.42 -1.13 14.97
CA VAL A 141 4.64 -0.98 16.22
C VAL A 141 3.74 0.26 16.16
N HIS A 142 4.26 1.39 15.69
CA HIS A 142 3.50 2.62 15.53
C HIS A 142 2.36 2.45 14.50
N ALA A 143 2.61 1.72 13.40
CA ALA A 143 1.58 1.39 12.40
C ALA A 143 0.48 0.51 13.01
N ALA A 144 0.84 -0.55 13.76
CA ALA A 144 -0.12 -1.40 14.47
C ALA A 144 -1.00 -0.57 15.43
N HIS A 145 -0.39 0.32 16.22
CA HIS A 145 -1.12 1.23 17.10
C HIS A 145 -2.05 2.18 16.34
N ARG A 146 -1.56 2.81 15.27
CA ARG A 146 -2.36 3.75 14.46
C ARG A 146 -3.56 3.08 13.80
N ILE A 147 -3.39 1.86 13.28
CA ILE A 147 -4.48 1.09 12.68
C ILE A 147 -5.41 0.59 13.79
N GLY A 148 -4.86 0.03 14.88
CA GLY A 148 -5.62 -0.50 16.00
C GLY A 148 -6.49 0.54 16.70
N SER A 149 -5.98 1.75 16.93
CA SER A 149 -6.74 2.84 17.55
C SER A 149 -7.97 3.28 16.72
N ARG A 150 -7.93 3.07 15.41
CA ARG A 150 -9.05 3.36 14.50
C ARG A 150 -10.00 2.17 14.33
N ALA A 151 -9.45 0.97 14.26
CA ALA A 151 -10.19 -0.25 13.96
C ALA A 151 -10.82 -0.90 15.21
N LEU A 152 -10.11 -0.96 16.34
CA LEU A 152 -10.52 -1.74 17.52
C LEU A 152 -11.42 -0.94 18.47
N LYS A 153 -12.65 -0.71 18.06
CA LYS A 153 -13.61 0.16 18.80
C LYS A 153 -14.39 -0.53 19.90
N ASN A 154 -14.39 -1.86 19.96
CA ASN A 154 -15.13 -2.64 20.93
C ASN A 154 -14.47 -3.96 21.25
N GLY A 155 -14.91 -4.66 22.32
CA GLY A 155 -14.30 -5.90 22.79
C GLY A 155 -14.32 -7.05 21.76
N TRP A 156 -15.28 -7.11 20.87
CA TRP A 156 -15.33 -8.13 19.81
C TRP A 156 -14.19 -7.96 18.80
N LEU A 157 -13.91 -6.72 18.40
CA LEU A 157 -12.80 -6.43 17.48
C LEU A 157 -11.43 -6.65 18.14
N TRP A 158 -11.31 -6.36 19.45
CA TRP A 158 -10.14 -6.72 20.23
C TRP A 158 -9.96 -8.24 20.33
N ALA A 159 -11.05 -9.00 20.51
CA ALA A 159 -10.99 -10.45 20.54
C ALA A 159 -10.54 -11.04 19.19
N ILE A 160 -11.03 -10.49 18.06
CA ILE A 160 -10.56 -10.90 16.73
C ILE A 160 -9.07 -10.58 16.55
N ALA A 161 -8.59 -9.41 16.95
CA ALA A 161 -7.19 -9.04 16.86
C ALA A 161 -6.30 -9.98 17.71
N ALA A 162 -6.70 -10.25 18.96
CA ALA A 162 -5.99 -11.17 19.85
C ALA A 162 -5.98 -12.62 19.32
N ALA A 163 -7.13 -13.12 18.86
CA ALA A 163 -7.23 -14.44 18.26
C ALA A 163 -6.35 -14.57 17.01
N SER A 164 -6.32 -13.53 16.15
CA SER A 164 -5.48 -13.52 14.95
C SER A 164 -3.99 -13.47 15.29
N PHE A 165 -3.61 -12.72 16.34
CA PHE A 165 -2.25 -12.73 16.85
C PHE A 165 -1.84 -14.14 17.34
N VAL A 166 -2.66 -14.78 18.16
CA VAL A 166 -2.40 -16.14 18.65
C VAL A 166 -2.36 -17.14 17.49
N ALA A 167 -3.28 -17.03 16.53
CA ALA A 167 -3.34 -17.90 15.37
C ALA A 167 -2.04 -17.88 14.53
N ILE A 168 -1.47 -16.69 14.31
CA ILE A 168 -0.23 -16.59 13.54
C ILE A 168 1.00 -16.89 14.39
N PHE A 169 1.05 -16.42 15.65
CA PHE A 169 2.22 -16.53 16.51
C PHE A 169 2.42 -17.93 17.08
N ALA A 170 1.35 -18.51 17.64
CA ALA A 170 1.43 -19.79 18.34
C ALA A 170 1.07 -20.99 17.46
N LEU A 171 0.14 -20.81 16.50
CA LEU A 171 -0.35 -21.92 15.67
C LEU A 171 0.24 -21.90 14.26
N ASN A 172 1.04 -20.89 13.90
CA ASN A 172 1.64 -20.69 12.57
C ASN A 172 0.63 -20.82 11.41
N LEU A 173 -0.62 -20.39 11.63
CA LEU A 173 -1.65 -20.48 10.60
C LEU A 173 -1.30 -19.56 9.41
N PRO A 174 -1.57 -20.03 8.18
CA PRO A 174 -1.38 -19.20 6.99
C PRO A 174 -2.24 -17.95 7.03
N PHE A 175 -1.64 -16.80 6.71
CA PHE A 175 -2.33 -15.50 6.70
C PHE A 175 -3.67 -15.49 5.94
N PRO A 176 -3.80 -16.12 4.74
CA PRO A 176 -5.08 -16.15 4.02
C PRO A 176 -6.23 -16.78 4.82
N LEU A 177 -5.94 -17.80 5.63
CA LEU A 177 -6.95 -18.44 6.48
C LEU A 177 -7.41 -17.50 7.60
N ILE A 178 -6.50 -16.73 8.19
CA ILE A 178 -6.82 -15.73 9.21
C ILE A 178 -7.74 -14.66 8.63
N VAL A 179 -7.40 -14.14 7.43
CA VAL A 179 -8.21 -13.13 6.73
C VAL A 179 -9.59 -13.67 6.39
N LEU A 180 -9.67 -14.91 5.87
CA LEU A 180 -10.95 -15.54 5.53
C LEU A 180 -11.82 -15.74 6.78
N ALA A 181 -11.24 -16.28 7.86
CA ALA A 181 -11.95 -16.46 9.12
C ALA A 181 -12.46 -15.13 9.68
N ALA A 182 -11.62 -14.07 9.64
CA ALA A 182 -12.01 -12.74 10.08
C ALA A 182 -13.12 -12.13 9.22
N ALA A 183 -13.09 -12.35 7.90
CA ALA A 183 -14.17 -11.94 6.99
C ALA A 183 -15.50 -12.63 7.33
N VAL A 184 -15.47 -13.94 7.57
CA VAL A 184 -16.66 -14.71 7.96
C VAL A 184 -17.20 -14.26 9.32
N ILE A 185 -16.31 -14.10 10.32
CA ILE A 185 -16.69 -13.59 11.65
C ILE A 185 -17.28 -12.18 11.52
N GLY A 186 -16.65 -11.31 10.71
CA GLY A 186 -17.16 -9.96 10.44
C GLY A 186 -18.53 -9.98 9.77
N TYR A 187 -18.75 -10.87 8.80
CA TYR A 187 -20.04 -11.03 8.13
C TYR A 187 -21.14 -11.49 9.09
N ILE A 188 -20.87 -12.53 9.87
CA ILE A 188 -21.83 -13.04 10.89
C ILE A 188 -22.07 -11.99 11.95
N GLY A 189 -21.01 -11.35 12.46
CA GLY A 189 -21.09 -10.29 13.46
C GLY A 189 -21.88 -9.08 12.96
N GLY A 190 -21.73 -8.73 11.67
CA GLY A 190 -22.52 -7.67 11.04
C GLY A 190 -24.01 -7.99 10.95
N ARG A 191 -24.38 -9.27 10.84
CA ARG A 191 -25.79 -9.70 10.86
C ARG A 191 -26.37 -9.77 12.27
N LEU A 192 -25.61 -10.30 13.23
CA LEU A 192 -26.08 -10.53 14.60
C LEU A 192 -25.94 -9.26 15.48
N LEU A 193 -24.90 -8.47 15.25
CA LEU A 193 -24.53 -7.29 16.05
C LEU A 193 -24.15 -6.09 15.14
N PRO A 194 -25.06 -5.60 14.29
CA PRO A 194 -24.73 -4.62 13.25
C PRO A 194 -24.06 -3.35 13.78
N GLY A 195 -24.45 -2.87 14.96
CA GLY A 195 -23.84 -1.69 15.60
C GLY A 195 -22.40 -1.89 16.09
N LYS A 196 -21.92 -3.14 16.20
CA LYS A 196 -20.54 -3.46 16.64
C LYS A 196 -19.57 -3.67 15.47
N PHE A 197 -20.09 -4.04 14.29
CA PHE A 197 -19.32 -4.32 13.08
C PHE A 197 -19.52 -3.28 11.97
N ALA A 198 -20.20 -2.17 12.27
CA ALA A 198 -20.24 -1.04 11.35
C ALA A 198 -18.82 -0.45 11.21
N LEU A 199 -18.39 -0.17 9.99
CA LEU A 199 -17.18 0.64 9.75
C LEU A 199 -17.32 1.95 10.52
N GLY A 200 -16.45 2.16 11.47
CA GLY A 200 -16.43 3.38 12.23
C GLY A 200 -16.07 4.56 11.35
N GLY A 201 -17.09 5.27 10.87
CA GLY A 201 -16.96 6.52 10.18
C GLY A 201 -16.20 6.41 8.86
N GLY A 202 -16.91 6.19 7.76
CA GLY A 202 -16.49 6.74 6.48
C GLY A 202 -16.15 8.21 6.72
N HIS A 203 -15.20 8.77 6.02
CA HIS A 203 -14.86 10.19 6.11
C HIS A 203 -16.17 10.96 6.00
N GLY A 204 -16.52 11.65 7.10
CA GLY A 204 -17.87 12.19 7.32
C GLY A 204 -18.30 13.10 6.19
N ALA A 205 -19.61 13.39 6.14
CA ALA A 205 -20.17 14.35 5.20
C ALA A 205 -19.25 15.56 5.05
N ALA A 206 -19.02 15.98 3.81
CA ALA A 206 -18.19 17.12 3.48
C ALA A 206 -18.52 18.32 4.38
N LYS A 207 -17.62 18.65 5.29
CA LYS A 207 -17.84 19.71 6.29
C LYS A 207 -17.46 21.09 5.75
N THR A 208 -16.73 21.13 4.65
CA THR A 208 -16.15 22.37 4.10
C THR A 208 -16.40 22.43 2.60
N SER A 209 -17.02 23.49 2.13
CA SER A 209 -17.08 23.78 0.71
C SER A 209 -15.89 24.69 0.35
N TYR A 210 -15.12 24.23 -0.60
CA TYR A 210 -13.99 25.02 -1.12
C TYR A 210 -14.39 25.85 -2.36
N GLY A 211 -15.67 25.86 -2.78
CA GLY A 211 -16.24 26.51 -3.97
C GLY A 211 -16.25 25.58 -5.20
N PRO A 212 -16.65 26.07 -6.38
CA PRO A 212 -16.88 25.22 -7.56
C PRO A 212 -15.64 24.47 -8.02
N ALA A 213 -15.82 23.22 -8.44
CA ALA A 213 -14.77 22.33 -8.95
C ALA A 213 -15.04 21.94 -10.41
N LEU A 214 -14.03 21.42 -11.12
CA LEU A 214 -14.20 20.93 -12.50
C LEU A 214 -15.16 19.72 -12.55
N ILE A 215 -14.99 18.79 -11.60
CA ILE A 215 -15.91 17.67 -11.34
C ILE A 215 -16.58 17.98 -10.01
N ASP A 216 -17.72 18.65 -10.09
CA ASP A 216 -18.49 19.10 -8.93
C ASP A 216 -19.59 18.09 -8.57
N ASP A 217 -20.26 18.33 -7.45
CA ASP A 217 -21.35 17.49 -6.95
C ASP A 217 -22.50 17.36 -7.95
N ASP A 218 -22.83 18.48 -8.62
CA ASP A 218 -23.89 18.57 -9.62
C ASP A 218 -23.43 18.26 -11.05
N THR A 219 -22.12 18.00 -11.26
CA THR A 219 -21.62 17.63 -12.57
C THR A 219 -22.19 16.28 -12.99
N PRO A 220 -22.86 16.18 -14.15
CA PRO A 220 -23.41 14.92 -14.61
C PRO A 220 -22.29 13.86 -14.77
N THR A 221 -22.59 12.62 -14.39
CA THR A 221 -21.67 11.51 -14.54
C THR A 221 -21.23 11.39 -16.01
N PRO A 222 -19.93 11.47 -16.32
CA PRO A 222 -19.42 11.38 -17.69
C PRO A 222 -19.91 10.12 -18.38
N GLU A 223 -20.12 10.17 -19.70
CA GLU A 223 -20.63 9.01 -20.46
C GLU A 223 -19.79 7.74 -20.29
N HIS A 224 -18.46 7.88 -20.19
CA HIS A 224 -17.54 6.76 -19.99
C HIS A 224 -17.64 6.16 -18.58
N ALA A 225 -18.16 6.90 -17.62
CA ALA A 225 -18.36 6.47 -16.23
C ALA A 225 -19.74 5.87 -16.00
N ARG A 226 -20.60 5.80 -17.02
CA ARG A 226 -21.88 5.09 -16.93
C ARG A 226 -21.67 3.59 -17.12
N PHE A 227 -22.32 2.81 -16.26
CA PHE A 227 -22.22 1.35 -16.33
C PHE A 227 -22.78 0.79 -17.64
N ARG A 228 -22.00 -0.05 -18.32
CA ARG A 228 -22.39 -0.79 -19.54
C ARG A 228 -21.81 -2.19 -19.52
N TRP A 229 -22.62 -3.21 -19.63
CA TRP A 229 -22.18 -4.62 -19.67
C TRP A 229 -21.10 -4.92 -20.71
N PRO A 230 -21.19 -4.43 -21.97
CA PRO A 230 -20.14 -4.70 -22.97
C PRO A 230 -18.78 -4.07 -22.59
N HIS A 231 -18.80 -2.94 -21.90
CA HIS A 231 -17.58 -2.29 -21.42
C HIS A 231 -16.93 -3.10 -20.27
N LEU A 232 -17.73 -3.56 -19.32
CA LEU A 232 -17.27 -4.43 -18.23
C LEU A 232 -16.67 -5.72 -18.80
N LEU A 233 -17.38 -6.41 -19.70
CA LEU A 233 -16.88 -7.64 -20.32
C LEU A 233 -15.55 -7.43 -21.05
N ARG A 234 -15.43 -6.35 -21.83
CA ARG A 234 -14.18 -5.98 -22.52
C ARG A 234 -13.05 -5.78 -21.51
N LEU A 235 -13.27 -5.06 -20.41
CA LEU A 235 -12.27 -4.85 -19.37
C LEU A 235 -11.88 -6.15 -18.68
N CYS A 236 -12.83 -7.03 -18.39
CA CYS A 236 -12.55 -8.36 -17.83
C CYS A 236 -11.70 -9.21 -18.79
N VAL A 237 -12.00 -9.20 -20.10
CA VAL A 237 -11.21 -9.93 -21.09
C VAL A 237 -9.80 -9.36 -21.22
N ILE A 238 -9.67 -8.02 -21.30
CA ILE A 238 -8.36 -7.37 -21.34
C ILE A 238 -7.58 -7.66 -20.06
N GLY A 239 -8.22 -7.56 -18.90
CA GLY A 239 -7.59 -7.86 -17.60
C GLY A 239 -7.13 -9.30 -17.49
N ALA A 240 -7.97 -10.24 -17.92
CA ALA A 240 -7.61 -11.66 -17.99
C ALA A 240 -6.41 -11.88 -18.94
N ALA A 241 -6.39 -11.23 -20.10
CA ALA A 241 -5.27 -11.33 -21.04
C ALA A 241 -3.99 -10.73 -20.44
N LEU A 242 -4.06 -9.55 -19.80
CA LEU A 242 -2.92 -8.89 -19.16
C LEU A 242 -2.35 -9.69 -17.98
N TRP A 243 -3.12 -10.60 -17.40
CA TRP A 243 -2.67 -11.52 -16.37
C TRP A 243 -2.22 -12.87 -16.95
N LEU A 244 -3.06 -13.50 -17.80
CA LEU A 244 -2.81 -14.85 -18.34
C LEU A 244 -1.64 -14.91 -19.30
N LEU A 245 -1.46 -13.89 -20.17
CA LEU A 245 -0.37 -13.90 -21.14
C LEU A 245 1.00 -13.83 -20.47
N PRO A 246 1.31 -12.86 -19.58
CA PRO A 246 2.58 -12.86 -18.87
C PRO A 246 2.76 -14.13 -18.03
N MET A 247 1.73 -14.58 -17.31
CA MET A 247 1.81 -15.78 -16.47
C MET A 247 2.06 -17.03 -17.28
N GLY A 248 1.38 -17.17 -18.45
CA GLY A 248 1.56 -18.28 -19.37
C GLY A 248 2.95 -18.28 -20.01
N LEU A 249 3.48 -17.11 -20.38
CA LEU A 249 4.84 -16.98 -20.89
C LEU A 249 5.91 -17.36 -19.84
N LEU A 250 5.71 -16.94 -18.61
CA LEU A 250 6.60 -17.32 -17.49
C LEU A 250 6.56 -18.82 -17.24
N ALA A 251 5.37 -19.41 -17.20
CA ALA A 251 5.22 -20.86 -16.99
C ALA A 251 5.80 -21.68 -18.16
N ALA A 252 5.69 -21.18 -19.39
CA ALA A 252 6.27 -21.83 -20.56
C ALA A 252 7.80 -21.70 -20.61
N ALA A 253 8.36 -20.54 -20.22
CA ALA A 253 9.79 -20.27 -20.30
C ALA A 253 10.58 -20.84 -19.11
N PHE A 254 10.03 -20.75 -17.88
CA PHE A 254 10.72 -21.10 -16.64
C PHE A 254 10.08 -22.27 -15.88
N GLY A 255 8.97 -22.80 -16.40
CA GLY A 255 8.18 -23.80 -15.68
C GLY A 255 7.36 -23.21 -14.53
N TRP A 256 6.43 -24.03 -13.99
CA TRP A 256 5.58 -23.58 -12.86
C TRP A 256 6.37 -23.33 -11.57
N GLN A 257 7.44 -24.09 -11.34
CA GLN A 257 8.33 -23.95 -10.17
C GLN A 257 9.41 -22.88 -10.35
N GLY A 258 9.49 -22.24 -11.50
CA GLY A 258 10.44 -21.18 -11.76
C GLY A 258 10.19 -19.96 -10.86
N THR A 259 11.27 -19.33 -10.39
CA THR A 259 11.21 -18.20 -9.43
C THR A 259 10.29 -17.07 -9.91
N LEU A 260 10.39 -16.65 -11.19
CA LEU A 260 9.52 -15.59 -11.72
C LEU A 260 8.06 -16.01 -11.77
N THR A 261 7.76 -17.27 -12.14
CA THR A 261 6.39 -17.80 -12.18
C THR A 261 5.80 -17.84 -10.77
N GLN A 262 6.56 -18.33 -9.79
CA GLN A 262 6.17 -18.36 -8.39
C GLN A 262 5.96 -16.93 -7.83
N MET A 263 6.82 -15.99 -8.18
CA MET A 263 6.65 -14.58 -7.80
C MET A 263 5.36 -13.99 -8.39
N GLY A 264 5.10 -14.19 -9.69
CA GLY A 264 3.88 -13.70 -10.33
C GLY A 264 2.61 -14.23 -9.65
N TRP A 265 2.57 -15.53 -9.38
CA TRP A 265 1.45 -16.18 -8.67
C TRP A 265 1.30 -15.71 -7.23
N PHE A 266 2.41 -15.64 -6.49
CA PHE A 266 2.42 -15.22 -5.09
C PHE A 266 1.95 -13.78 -4.92
N PHE A 267 2.50 -12.85 -5.71
CA PHE A 267 2.17 -11.44 -5.59
C PHE A 267 0.79 -11.08 -6.15
N THR A 268 0.24 -11.87 -7.07
CA THR A 268 -1.20 -11.80 -7.40
C THR A 268 -2.06 -12.09 -6.17
N LYS A 269 -1.74 -13.17 -5.43
CA LYS A 269 -2.46 -13.48 -4.19
C LYS A 269 -2.28 -12.40 -3.12
N ALA A 270 -1.06 -11.88 -2.97
CA ALA A 270 -0.77 -10.78 -2.06
C ALA A 270 -1.63 -9.54 -2.36
N ALA A 271 -1.74 -9.17 -3.65
CA ALA A 271 -2.57 -8.05 -4.08
C ALA A 271 -4.05 -8.22 -3.70
N LEU A 272 -4.60 -9.43 -3.92
CA LEU A 272 -5.99 -9.76 -3.59
C LEU A 272 -6.26 -9.85 -2.08
N LEU A 273 -5.22 -10.03 -1.26
CA LEU A 273 -5.30 -10.09 0.20
C LEU A 273 -4.96 -8.75 0.87
N THR A 274 -4.63 -7.72 0.11
CA THR A 274 -4.27 -6.40 0.64
C THR A 274 -5.53 -5.61 0.98
N PHE A 275 -6.07 -5.79 2.17
CA PHE A 275 -7.17 -5.00 2.72
C PHE A 275 -6.68 -4.15 3.89
N GLY A 276 -7.04 -2.87 3.96
CA GLY A 276 -6.66 -1.97 5.05
C GLY A 276 -5.23 -1.43 4.96
N GLY A 277 -4.67 -1.38 3.75
CA GLY A 277 -3.39 -0.75 3.45
C GLY A 277 -2.20 -1.71 3.40
N ALA A 278 -1.05 -1.19 2.99
CA ALA A 278 0.15 -1.98 2.70
C ALA A 278 0.69 -2.78 3.90
N TYR A 279 0.62 -2.22 5.11
CA TYR A 279 1.04 -2.95 6.32
C TYR A 279 0.27 -4.24 6.55
N ALA A 280 -0.98 -4.30 6.09
CA ALA A 280 -1.85 -5.45 6.28
C ALA A 280 -1.32 -6.71 5.59
N VAL A 281 -0.71 -6.59 4.43
CA VAL A 281 -0.22 -7.72 3.63
C VAL A 281 1.23 -8.09 3.92
N LEU A 282 2.00 -7.21 4.59
CA LEU A 282 3.42 -7.48 4.90
C LEU A 282 3.67 -8.80 5.64
N PRO A 283 2.84 -9.21 6.61
CA PRO A 283 2.99 -10.52 7.24
C PRO A 283 2.85 -11.69 6.26
N TYR A 284 1.95 -11.58 5.27
CA TYR A 284 1.83 -12.57 4.21
C TYR A 284 3.06 -12.58 3.30
N VAL A 285 3.53 -11.40 2.91
CA VAL A 285 4.75 -11.28 2.10
C VAL A 285 5.94 -11.87 2.85
N TYR A 286 6.05 -11.61 4.17
CA TYR A 286 7.07 -12.21 5.02
C TYR A 286 6.97 -13.74 5.06
N GLN A 287 5.79 -14.31 5.36
CA GLN A 287 5.59 -15.76 5.40
C GLN A 287 5.97 -16.43 4.07
N GLY A 288 5.64 -15.80 2.95
CA GLY A 288 5.98 -16.31 1.62
C GLY A 288 7.45 -16.11 1.29
N ALA A 289 7.89 -14.86 1.21
CA ALA A 289 9.19 -14.50 0.68
C ALA A 289 10.36 -15.00 1.55
N VAL A 290 10.20 -15.00 2.88
CA VAL A 290 11.23 -15.47 3.83
C VAL A 290 11.00 -16.92 4.23
N GLY A 291 9.77 -17.25 4.69
CA GLY A 291 9.51 -18.55 5.31
C GLY A 291 9.31 -19.69 4.31
N HIS A 292 8.65 -19.44 3.17
CA HIS A 292 8.28 -20.50 2.22
C HIS A 292 9.23 -20.60 1.03
N TYR A 293 9.52 -19.47 0.38
CA TYR A 293 10.31 -19.44 -0.86
C TYR A 293 11.80 -19.15 -0.62
N GLY A 294 12.18 -18.55 0.52
CA GLY A 294 13.56 -18.23 0.83
C GLY A 294 14.18 -17.16 -0.11
N TRP A 295 13.33 -16.28 -0.68
CA TRP A 295 13.82 -15.19 -1.57
C TRP A 295 14.65 -14.15 -0.83
N LEU A 296 14.41 -14.00 0.48
CA LEU A 296 15.10 -13.05 1.35
C LEU A 296 15.37 -13.68 2.71
N SER A 297 16.42 -13.18 3.38
CA SER A 297 16.58 -13.40 4.82
C SER A 297 15.64 -12.52 5.65
N PRO A 298 15.39 -12.86 6.93
CA PRO A 298 14.63 -12.00 7.83
C PRO A 298 15.16 -10.56 7.91
N THR A 299 16.47 -10.40 7.99
CA THR A 299 17.13 -9.09 8.06
C THR A 299 16.96 -8.30 6.77
N GLN A 300 17.08 -8.95 5.61
CA GLN A 300 16.83 -8.31 4.32
C GLN A 300 15.37 -7.83 4.19
N MET A 301 14.40 -8.55 4.75
CA MET A 301 13.01 -8.10 4.74
C MET A 301 12.82 -6.81 5.57
N ILE A 302 13.52 -6.68 6.71
CA ILE A 302 13.51 -5.45 7.52
C ILE A 302 14.14 -4.29 6.75
N ASP A 303 15.29 -4.53 6.12
CA ASP A 303 15.98 -3.53 5.29
C ASP A 303 15.14 -3.10 4.09
N GLY A 304 14.45 -4.04 3.45
CA GLY A 304 13.53 -3.76 2.35
C GLY A 304 12.34 -2.90 2.77
N LEU A 305 11.78 -3.14 3.95
CA LEU A 305 10.71 -2.31 4.49
C LEU A 305 11.21 -0.88 4.77
N ALA A 306 12.42 -0.74 5.29
CA ALA A 306 13.05 0.56 5.50
C ALA A 306 13.21 1.34 4.20
N LEU A 307 13.71 0.67 3.15
CA LEU A 307 13.83 1.28 1.82
C LEU A 307 12.47 1.68 1.26
N GLY A 308 11.44 0.85 1.44
CA GLY A 308 10.07 1.18 1.04
C GLY A 308 9.50 2.40 1.77
N GLU A 309 9.82 2.58 3.06
CA GLU A 309 9.39 3.75 3.84
C GLU A 309 10.12 5.04 3.46
N THR A 310 11.32 4.94 2.94
CA THR A 310 12.14 6.10 2.55
C THR A 310 11.94 6.51 1.09
N THR A 311 11.27 5.68 0.29
CA THR A 311 11.01 5.97 -1.12
C THR A 311 9.66 6.67 -1.32
N PRO A 312 9.52 7.55 -2.34
CA PRO A 312 8.22 8.08 -2.71
C PRO A 312 7.33 6.95 -3.28
N GLY A 313 6.01 7.13 -3.22
CA GLY A 313 5.05 6.17 -3.78
C GLY A 313 4.42 5.23 -2.74
N PRO A 314 3.60 4.26 -3.18
CA PRO A 314 2.88 3.38 -2.27
C PRO A 314 3.82 2.54 -1.41
N LEU A 315 3.57 2.45 -0.10
CA LEU A 315 4.40 1.64 0.81
C LEU A 315 4.52 0.17 0.38
N ILE A 316 3.48 -0.38 -0.25
CA ILE A 316 3.50 -1.75 -0.77
C ILE A 316 4.63 -1.98 -1.80
N MET A 317 5.23 -0.92 -2.32
CA MET A 317 6.36 -1.03 -3.25
C MET A 317 7.60 -1.74 -2.66
N VAL A 318 7.63 -1.99 -1.36
CA VAL A 318 8.59 -2.94 -0.76
C VAL A 318 8.62 -4.28 -1.49
N VAL A 319 7.52 -4.68 -2.16
CA VAL A 319 7.47 -5.89 -2.98
C VAL A 319 8.46 -5.85 -4.16
N ALA A 320 8.77 -4.66 -4.68
CA ALA A 320 9.80 -4.49 -5.72
C ALA A 320 11.20 -4.81 -5.19
N PHE A 321 11.51 -4.42 -3.94
CA PHE A 321 12.75 -4.86 -3.27
C PHE A 321 12.77 -6.38 -3.10
N VAL A 322 11.67 -6.98 -2.64
CA VAL A 322 11.56 -8.45 -2.50
C VAL A 322 11.80 -9.13 -3.85
N GLY A 323 11.18 -8.64 -4.92
CA GLY A 323 11.38 -9.14 -6.28
C GLY A 323 12.84 -8.99 -6.73
N PHE A 324 13.42 -7.80 -6.52
CA PHE A 324 14.80 -7.52 -6.92
C PHE A 324 15.78 -8.46 -6.23
N VAL A 325 15.76 -8.54 -4.90
CA VAL A 325 16.70 -9.39 -4.15
C VAL A 325 16.50 -10.87 -4.49
N GLY A 326 15.24 -11.35 -4.53
CA GLY A 326 14.95 -12.73 -4.91
C GLY A 326 15.41 -13.08 -6.33
N GLY A 327 15.24 -12.16 -7.30
CA GLY A 327 15.72 -12.35 -8.67
C GLY A 327 17.25 -12.26 -8.78
N TYR A 328 17.87 -11.39 -7.99
CA TYR A 328 19.32 -11.19 -7.95
C TYR A 328 20.05 -12.43 -7.40
N VAL A 329 19.52 -13.02 -6.32
CA VAL A 329 20.09 -14.21 -5.67
C VAL A 329 19.85 -15.49 -6.49
N HIS A 330 18.76 -15.51 -7.27
CA HIS A 330 18.43 -16.63 -8.17
C HIS A 330 18.49 -16.16 -9.63
N PRO A 331 19.70 -15.95 -10.21
CA PRO A 331 19.86 -15.33 -11.52
C PRO A 331 19.40 -16.28 -12.64
N MET A 332 18.17 -16.07 -13.14
CA MET A 332 17.53 -16.91 -14.16
C MET A 332 17.99 -16.60 -15.59
N PHE A 333 18.80 -15.55 -15.77
CA PHE A 333 19.39 -15.16 -17.08
C PHE A 333 20.90 -15.46 -17.15
N GLY A 334 21.40 -16.34 -16.28
CA GLY A 334 22.83 -16.66 -16.15
C GLY A 334 23.52 -15.84 -15.04
N ALA A 335 24.64 -16.40 -14.56
CA ALA A 335 25.38 -15.83 -13.42
C ALA A 335 25.96 -14.42 -13.71
N ASP A 336 26.16 -14.07 -14.97
CA ASP A 336 26.71 -12.79 -15.39
C ASP A 336 25.68 -11.64 -15.41
N HIS A 337 24.39 -11.95 -15.24
CA HIS A 337 23.31 -10.97 -15.36
C HIS A 337 22.40 -10.88 -14.11
N PRO A 338 22.93 -10.84 -12.86
CA PRO A 338 22.12 -10.82 -11.66
C PRO A 338 21.31 -9.53 -11.51
N PHE A 339 21.87 -8.38 -11.93
CA PHE A 339 21.14 -7.10 -11.95
C PHE A 339 19.88 -7.17 -12.85
N LEU A 340 20.03 -7.72 -14.06
CA LEU A 340 18.92 -7.87 -14.99
C LEU A 340 17.84 -8.77 -14.40
N ALA A 341 18.24 -9.90 -13.81
CA ALA A 341 17.30 -10.81 -13.14
C ALA A 341 16.55 -10.13 -11.99
N GLY A 342 17.24 -9.34 -11.17
CA GLY A 342 16.64 -8.54 -10.12
C GLY A 342 15.68 -7.47 -10.65
N ALA A 343 16.08 -6.70 -11.65
CA ALA A 343 15.25 -5.65 -12.23
C ALA A 343 13.99 -6.18 -12.91
N VAL A 344 14.12 -7.30 -13.65
CA VAL A 344 12.97 -7.98 -14.27
C VAL A 344 12.04 -8.53 -13.20
N ALA A 345 12.56 -9.18 -12.16
CA ALA A 345 11.75 -9.70 -11.06
C ALA A 345 11.02 -8.58 -10.29
N ALA A 346 11.69 -7.45 -9.99
CA ALA A 346 11.06 -6.29 -9.36
C ALA A 346 9.92 -5.72 -10.22
N SER A 347 10.13 -5.59 -11.51
CA SER A 347 9.12 -5.10 -12.46
C SER A 347 7.93 -6.05 -12.57
N LEU A 348 8.19 -7.35 -12.63
CA LEU A 348 7.20 -8.40 -12.69
C LEU A 348 6.35 -8.46 -11.40
N VAL A 349 6.98 -8.42 -10.26
CA VAL A 349 6.29 -8.40 -8.96
C VAL A 349 5.40 -7.16 -8.85
N THR A 350 5.92 -6.00 -9.27
CA THR A 350 5.14 -4.76 -9.31
C THR A 350 3.93 -4.89 -10.24
N TRP A 351 4.10 -5.46 -11.44
CA TRP A 351 3.01 -5.72 -12.37
C TRP A 351 1.89 -6.53 -11.74
N PHE A 352 2.21 -7.71 -11.19
CA PHE A 352 1.21 -8.60 -10.61
C PHE A 352 0.58 -8.07 -9.31
N THR A 353 1.28 -7.19 -8.59
CA THR A 353 0.75 -6.53 -7.40
C THR A 353 -0.25 -5.43 -7.74
N PHE A 354 0.00 -4.64 -8.79
CA PHE A 354 -0.83 -3.47 -9.09
C PHE A 354 -1.90 -3.73 -10.16
N LEU A 355 -1.72 -4.70 -11.04
CA LEU A 355 -2.70 -5.02 -12.08
C LEU A 355 -4.13 -5.22 -11.53
N PRO A 356 -4.35 -6.00 -10.43
CA PRO A 356 -5.70 -6.13 -9.87
C PRO A 356 -6.31 -4.80 -9.45
N SER A 357 -5.54 -3.88 -8.87
CA SER A 357 -6.01 -2.56 -8.46
C SER A 357 -6.53 -1.73 -9.64
N PHE A 358 -5.80 -1.71 -10.76
CA PHE A 358 -6.28 -1.05 -11.98
C PHE A 358 -7.58 -1.67 -12.49
N LEU A 359 -7.66 -2.99 -12.49
CA LEU A 359 -8.86 -3.70 -12.97
C LEU A 359 -10.07 -3.42 -12.09
N PHE A 360 -9.91 -3.43 -10.75
CA PHE A 360 -10.99 -3.11 -9.82
C PHE A 360 -11.51 -1.69 -10.01
N ILE A 361 -10.63 -0.72 -10.21
CA ILE A 361 -11.04 0.67 -10.41
C ILE A 361 -11.73 0.85 -11.77
N LEU A 362 -11.13 0.36 -12.85
CA LEU A 362 -11.66 0.56 -14.20
C LEU A 362 -12.95 -0.22 -14.45
N ALA A 363 -13.09 -1.42 -13.88
CA ALA A 363 -14.28 -2.25 -14.01
C ALA A 363 -15.40 -1.85 -13.03
N GLY A 364 -15.05 -1.54 -11.79
CA GLY A 364 -16.02 -1.25 -10.74
C GLY A 364 -16.39 0.22 -10.62
N GLY A 365 -15.55 1.16 -11.07
CA GLY A 365 -15.84 2.60 -11.02
C GLY A 365 -17.19 2.99 -11.63
N PRO A 366 -17.54 2.51 -12.84
CA PRO A 366 -18.86 2.79 -13.42
C PRO A 366 -20.05 2.27 -12.59
N LEU A 367 -19.86 1.16 -11.87
CA LEU A 367 -20.89 0.63 -10.96
C LEU A 367 -21.08 1.54 -9.75
N VAL A 368 -19.98 2.04 -9.18
CA VAL A 368 -19.99 2.93 -8.01
C VAL A 368 -20.59 4.30 -8.35
N GLU A 369 -20.26 4.85 -9.52
CA GLU A 369 -20.88 6.10 -9.99
C GLU A 369 -22.39 5.95 -10.22
N SER A 370 -22.89 4.73 -10.50
CA SER A 370 -24.32 4.45 -10.68
C SER A 370 -25.08 4.19 -9.38
N THR A 371 -24.39 3.77 -8.31
CA THR A 371 -25.00 3.39 -7.03
C THR A 371 -24.70 4.44 -5.95
N HIS A 372 -25.48 5.50 -5.90
CA HIS A 372 -25.31 6.52 -4.87
C HIS A 372 -25.49 5.94 -3.44
N ASN A 373 -24.38 5.78 -2.70
CA ASN A 373 -24.29 5.65 -1.23
C ASN A 373 -24.59 4.31 -0.52
N GLU A 374 -24.70 3.15 -1.15
CA GLU A 374 -24.88 1.90 -0.39
C GLU A 374 -23.73 0.88 -0.58
N LEU A 375 -22.68 0.98 0.22
CA LEU A 375 -21.66 -0.07 0.33
C LEU A 375 -22.05 -1.09 1.40
N LYS A 376 -22.65 -2.22 1.00
CA LYS A 376 -23.18 -3.28 1.91
C LYS A 376 -22.12 -4.22 2.51
N PHE A 377 -20.84 -4.11 2.12
CA PHE A 377 -19.77 -5.05 2.52
C PHE A 377 -18.85 -4.54 3.64
N THR A 378 -19.35 -3.63 4.49
CA THR A 378 -18.50 -2.98 5.51
C THR A 378 -18.14 -3.89 6.68
N ALA A 379 -19.04 -4.79 7.09
CA ALA A 379 -18.84 -5.64 8.26
C ALA A 379 -17.74 -6.71 8.10
N PRO A 380 -17.64 -7.46 6.99
CA PRO A 380 -16.49 -8.32 6.73
C PRO A 380 -15.15 -7.56 6.76
N LEU A 381 -15.09 -6.38 6.16
CA LEU A 381 -13.88 -5.55 6.14
C LEU A 381 -13.48 -5.08 7.55
N THR A 382 -14.46 -4.76 8.40
CA THR A 382 -14.22 -4.42 9.81
C THR A 382 -13.55 -5.60 10.55
N GLY A 383 -14.02 -6.84 10.31
CA GLY A 383 -13.42 -8.04 10.86
C GLY A 383 -11.99 -8.25 10.35
N ILE A 384 -11.77 -8.13 9.03
CA ILE A 384 -10.44 -8.25 8.42
C ILE A 384 -9.49 -7.19 9.00
N THR A 385 -9.89 -5.93 9.08
CA THR A 385 -9.04 -4.86 9.61
C THR A 385 -8.68 -5.10 11.08
N ALA A 386 -9.60 -5.63 11.89
CA ALA A 386 -9.31 -6.01 13.27
C ALA A 386 -8.26 -7.14 13.33
N ALA A 387 -8.42 -8.20 12.52
CA ALA A 387 -7.46 -9.30 12.46
C ALA A 387 -6.06 -8.83 12.03
N VAL A 388 -5.98 -7.96 11.05
CA VAL A 388 -4.74 -7.36 10.54
C VAL A 388 -3.93 -6.68 11.64
N VAL A 389 -4.57 -6.01 12.62
CA VAL A 389 -3.85 -5.39 13.75
C VAL A 389 -3.06 -6.44 14.54
N GLY A 390 -3.68 -7.59 14.84
CA GLY A 390 -3.01 -8.68 15.53
C GLY A 390 -1.83 -9.25 14.74
N VAL A 391 -2.01 -9.38 13.44
CA VAL A 391 -0.97 -9.94 12.55
C VAL A 391 0.20 -8.96 12.34
N ILE A 392 -0.06 -7.64 12.27
CA ILE A 392 1.01 -6.63 12.21
C ILE A 392 1.79 -6.62 13.53
N LEU A 393 1.12 -6.80 14.67
CA LEU A 393 1.80 -6.89 15.97
C LEU A 393 2.75 -8.10 16.02
N ASN A 394 2.33 -9.24 15.47
CA ASN A 394 3.23 -10.40 15.33
C ASN A 394 4.46 -10.09 14.48
N LEU A 395 4.30 -9.38 13.36
CA LEU A 395 5.41 -8.94 12.52
C LEU A 395 6.37 -8.00 13.28
N ALA A 396 5.82 -7.08 14.08
CA ALA A 396 6.61 -6.17 14.91
C ALA A 396 7.46 -6.93 15.95
N LEU A 397 6.87 -7.94 16.61
CA LEU A 397 7.60 -8.81 17.55
C LEU A 397 8.69 -9.59 16.85
N PHE A 398 8.39 -10.12 15.67
CA PHE A 398 9.36 -10.84 14.87
C PHE A 398 10.55 -9.96 14.48
N PHE A 399 10.31 -8.73 14.03
CA PHE A 399 11.38 -7.77 13.73
C PHE A 399 12.16 -7.40 14.98
N GLY A 400 11.47 -7.15 16.10
CA GLY A 400 12.11 -6.91 17.39
C GLY A 400 13.06 -8.03 17.80
N TYR A 401 12.63 -9.28 17.65
CA TYR A 401 13.48 -10.43 17.92
C TYR A 401 14.77 -10.42 17.08
N HIS A 402 14.67 -10.29 15.76
CA HIS A 402 15.84 -10.34 14.87
C HIS A 402 16.76 -9.11 14.98
N VAL A 403 16.24 -7.98 15.46
CA VAL A 403 17.01 -6.75 15.69
C VAL A 403 17.72 -6.79 17.03
N LEU A 404 17.04 -7.27 18.09
CA LEU A 404 17.57 -7.24 19.46
C LEU A 404 18.41 -8.47 19.79
N TRP A 405 18.17 -9.59 19.12
CA TRP A 405 18.97 -10.82 19.23
C TRP A 405 19.38 -11.33 17.84
N PRO A 406 20.35 -10.65 17.18
CA PRO A 406 20.75 -11.01 15.81
C PRO A 406 21.26 -12.45 15.65
N GLN A 407 21.77 -13.03 16.73
CA GLN A 407 22.27 -14.41 16.79
C GLN A 407 21.31 -15.37 17.55
N GLY A 408 20.05 -14.96 17.71
CA GLY A 408 19.06 -15.70 18.50
C GLY A 408 19.19 -15.47 20.01
N PHE A 409 18.28 -16.05 20.80
CA PHE A 409 18.25 -15.86 22.26
C PHE A 409 19.49 -16.38 23.00
N SER A 410 20.28 -17.25 22.38
CA SER A 410 21.57 -17.71 22.92
C SER A 410 22.69 -16.69 22.70
N GLY A 411 22.50 -15.72 21.82
CA GLY A 411 23.45 -14.66 21.54
C GLY A 411 23.30 -13.45 22.45
N ALA A 412 24.25 -12.52 22.34
CA ALA A 412 24.22 -11.27 23.10
C ALA A 412 23.05 -10.38 22.68
N PHE A 413 22.42 -9.74 23.67
CA PHE A 413 21.41 -8.72 23.42
C PHE A 413 22.05 -7.43 22.89
N ASP A 414 21.53 -6.89 21.80
CA ASP A 414 22.05 -5.67 21.18
C ASP A 414 21.47 -4.40 21.82
N TRP A 415 22.11 -3.95 22.91
CA TRP A 415 21.69 -2.78 23.66
C TRP A 415 21.65 -1.47 22.83
N PRO A 416 22.60 -1.16 21.92
CA PRO A 416 22.49 0.02 21.08
C PRO A 416 21.29 -0.02 20.16
N SER A 417 20.99 -1.16 19.56
CA SER A 417 19.76 -1.31 18.75
C SER A 417 18.50 -1.11 19.61
N ALA A 418 18.48 -1.60 20.85
CA ALA A 418 17.37 -1.36 21.77
C ALA A 418 17.20 0.12 22.10
N LEU A 419 18.28 0.85 22.36
CA LEU A 419 18.24 2.29 22.63
C LEU A 419 17.75 3.08 21.40
N ILE A 420 18.21 2.73 20.19
CA ILE A 420 17.76 3.36 18.94
C ILE A 420 16.26 3.07 18.73
N ALA A 421 15.79 1.83 18.96
CA ALA A 421 14.38 1.47 18.83
C ALA A 421 13.49 2.26 19.78
N VAL A 422 13.90 2.38 21.06
CA VAL A 422 13.18 3.18 22.07
C VAL A 422 13.17 4.66 21.68
N ALA A 423 14.30 5.23 21.27
CA ALA A 423 14.38 6.61 20.82
C ALA A 423 13.47 6.88 19.61
N ALA A 424 13.46 5.95 18.63
CA ALA A 424 12.57 6.00 17.48
C ALA A 424 11.09 5.94 17.90
N ALA A 425 10.74 5.03 18.81
CA ALA A 425 9.38 4.93 19.35
C ALA A 425 8.96 6.23 20.06
N VAL A 426 9.80 6.80 20.92
CA VAL A 426 9.53 8.07 21.61
C VAL A 426 9.36 9.20 20.58
N ALA A 427 10.19 9.26 19.54
CA ALA A 427 10.07 10.26 18.47
C ALA A 427 8.73 10.16 17.73
N LEU A 428 8.29 8.93 17.42
CA LEU A 428 7.04 8.68 16.71
C LEU A 428 5.80 8.91 17.59
N PHE A 429 5.77 8.32 18.80
CA PHE A 429 4.57 8.33 19.66
C PHE A 429 4.41 9.63 20.44
N ARG A 430 5.51 10.15 21.05
CA ARG A 430 5.44 11.33 21.94
C ARG A 430 5.62 12.63 21.16
N PHE A 431 6.58 12.67 20.25
CA PHE A 431 6.91 13.88 19.49
C PHE A 431 6.26 13.94 18.11
N LYS A 432 5.56 12.90 17.69
CA LYS A 432 4.83 12.81 16.40
C LYS A 432 5.71 13.21 15.19
N ARG A 433 7.00 12.87 15.24
CA ARG A 433 7.93 13.15 14.14
C ARG A 433 7.60 12.30 12.91
N GLY A 434 7.91 12.82 11.73
CA GLY A 434 7.72 12.09 10.48
C GLY A 434 8.62 10.85 10.38
N VAL A 435 8.13 9.78 9.79
CA VAL A 435 8.83 8.50 9.64
C VAL A 435 10.20 8.69 8.99
N ILE A 436 10.30 9.48 7.92
CA ILE A 436 11.56 9.76 7.20
C ILE A 436 12.59 10.44 8.10
N GLN A 437 12.15 11.42 8.93
CA GLN A 437 13.04 12.11 9.86
C GLN A 437 13.61 11.14 10.90
N VAL A 438 12.74 10.24 11.40
CA VAL A 438 13.16 9.23 12.40
C VAL A 438 14.13 8.24 11.78
N LEU A 439 13.84 7.73 10.57
CA LEU A 439 14.74 6.82 9.84
C LEU A 439 16.10 7.45 9.60
N PHE A 440 16.13 8.70 9.12
CA PHE A 440 17.39 9.41 8.86
C PHE A 440 18.21 9.62 10.14
N ALA A 441 17.57 10.06 11.24
CA ALA A 441 18.26 10.24 12.52
C ALA A 441 18.81 8.91 13.07
N CYS A 442 18.03 7.83 12.97
CA CYS A 442 18.45 6.50 13.40
C CYS A 442 19.56 5.92 12.52
N ALA A 443 19.53 6.17 11.20
CA ALA A 443 20.60 5.78 10.29
C ALA A 443 21.94 6.42 10.68
N LEU A 444 21.94 7.73 10.98
CA LEU A 444 23.13 8.44 11.45
C LEU A 444 23.61 7.93 12.82
N ALA A 445 22.68 7.66 13.74
CA ALA A 445 23.02 7.07 15.04
C ALA A 445 23.64 5.67 14.86
N GLY A 446 23.08 4.84 13.99
CA GLY A 446 23.62 3.52 13.68
C GLY A 446 25.00 3.57 13.05
N LEU A 447 25.23 4.50 12.11
CA LEU A 447 26.54 4.74 11.53
C LEU A 447 27.56 5.13 12.59
N ALA A 448 27.20 6.04 13.50
CA ALA A 448 28.08 6.45 14.61
C ALA A 448 28.44 5.26 15.53
N VAL A 449 27.44 4.44 15.89
CA VAL A 449 27.67 3.23 16.70
C VAL A 449 28.58 2.24 15.97
N HIS A 450 28.37 2.06 14.66
CA HIS A 450 29.17 1.14 13.84
C HIS A 450 30.64 1.59 13.76
N LEU A 451 30.88 2.87 13.53
CA LEU A 451 32.23 3.45 13.48
C LEU A 451 32.96 3.44 14.83
N LEU A 452 32.22 3.45 15.95
CA LEU A 452 32.80 3.37 17.30
C LEU A 452 33.15 1.93 17.72
N ARG A 453 32.56 0.94 17.06
CA ARG A 453 32.77 -0.51 17.35
C ARG A 453 33.82 -1.16 16.44
N GLY A 454 34.09 -0.61 15.29
CA GLY A 454 35.04 -1.14 14.30
C GLY A 454 36.26 -0.35 14.17
#